data_1d0f2f268537e316690067513bbefa20
#
_entry.id   1d0f2f268537e316690067513bbefa20
#
_cell.length_a   1.000
_cell.length_b   1.000
_cell.length_c   1.000
_cell.angle_alpha   90.00
_cell.angle_beta   90.00
_cell.angle_gamma   90.00
#
_symmetry.space_group_name_H-M   'P 1'
#
loop_
_entity.id
_entity.type
_entity.pdbx_description
1 polymer ?
#
loop_
_entity_poly.entity_id
_entity_poly.type
_entity_poly.pdbx_seq_one_letter_code
_entity_poly.pdbx_strand_id
1 'polypeptide(L)'
;DMLERIVTGEFGGSYVGSCLIAQSIKCAIVYDGYTSVSAVIKGMGYVGSTANRSQNAVNAVKYIFDDNNLAVRHRLFYMCTKDYYDSTPGNFHSTQNFILQYENVLFFDRW
;
A
#
# COMPACT_ATOMS: atom_id res chain seq x y z
N ASP A 1 -7.80 9.72 -9.15
CA ASP A 1 -7.15 9.26 -10.36
C ASP A 1 -5.67 8.94 -10.15
N MET A 2 -4.89 9.85 -9.61
CA MET A 2 -3.49 9.58 -9.27
C MET A 2 -3.37 8.41 -8.29
N LEU A 3 -4.22 8.35 -7.30
CA LEU A 3 -4.25 7.29 -6.31
C LEU A 3 -4.56 5.93 -6.96
N GLU A 4 -5.55 5.89 -7.85
CA GLU A 4 -5.90 4.66 -8.57
C GLU A 4 -4.75 4.16 -9.45
N ARG A 5 -3.99 5.08 -10.07
CA ARG A 5 -2.84 4.72 -10.90
C ARG A 5 -1.69 4.15 -10.07
N ILE A 6 -1.42 4.73 -8.92
CA ILE A 6 -0.38 4.22 -8.01
C ILE A 6 -0.76 2.83 -7.49
N VAL A 7 -2.00 2.64 -7.06
CA VAL A 7 -2.48 1.34 -6.60
C VAL A 7 -2.38 0.31 -7.72
N THR A 8 -2.75 0.69 -8.96
CA THR A 8 -2.61 -0.20 -10.12
C THR A 8 -1.17 -0.63 -10.31
N GLY A 9 -0.22 0.29 -10.24
CA GLY A 9 1.19 -0.02 -10.41
C GLY A 9 1.75 -0.92 -9.31
N GLU A 10 1.23 -0.78 -8.08
CA GLU A 10 1.72 -1.58 -6.95
C GLU A 10 1.09 -2.97 -6.89
N PHE A 11 -0.23 -3.08 -7.10
CA PHE A 11 -0.92 -4.36 -6.97
C PHE A 11 -2.23 -4.43 -7.76
N GLY A 12 -2.26 -3.84 -8.96
CA GLY A 12 -3.49 -3.71 -9.74
C GLY A 12 -4.10 -5.01 -10.26
N GLY A 13 -3.35 -6.11 -10.22
CA GLY A 13 -3.85 -7.42 -10.67
C GLY A 13 -4.76 -8.12 -9.68
N SER A 14 -4.94 -7.58 -8.47
CA SER A 14 -5.74 -8.18 -7.41
C SER A 14 -6.58 -7.13 -6.71
N TYR A 15 -7.86 -7.41 -6.50
CA TYR A 15 -8.73 -6.52 -5.73
C TYR A 15 -8.27 -6.45 -4.25
N VAL A 16 -8.01 -7.61 -3.64
CA VAL A 16 -7.54 -7.66 -2.24
C VAL A 16 -6.20 -6.96 -2.10
N GLY A 17 -5.25 -7.25 -2.98
CA GLY A 17 -3.95 -6.58 -2.98
C GLY A 17 -4.10 -5.08 -3.16
N SER A 18 -4.98 -4.64 -4.07
CA SER A 18 -5.25 -3.22 -4.27
C SER A 18 -5.83 -2.57 -3.01
N CYS A 19 -6.71 -3.26 -2.29
CA CYS A 19 -7.26 -2.76 -1.02
C CYS A 19 -6.16 -2.61 0.04
N LEU A 20 -5.24 -3.56 0.13
CA LEU A 20 -4.14 -3.50 1.09
C LEU A 20 -3.21 -2.32 0.80
N ILE A 21 -2.90 -2.09 -0.46
CA ILE A 21 -2.08 -0.93 -0.86
C ILE A 21 -2.83 0.38 -0.57
N ALA A 22 -4.11 0.46 -0.95
CA ALA A 22 -4.91 1.66 -0.70
C ALA A 22 -5.01 1.96 0.79
N GLN A 23 -5.18 0.95 1.63
CA GLN A 23 -5.22 1.12 3.08
C GLN A 23 -3.87 1.63 3.62
N SER A 24 -2.76 1.12 3.10
CA SER A 24 -1.43 1.58 3.51
C SER A 24 -1.23 3.06 3.19
N ILE A 25 -1.68 3.50 2.02
CA ILE A 25 -1.61 4.91 1.64
C ILE A 25 -2.52 5.75 2.56
N LYS A 26 -3.73 5.28 2.83
CA LYS A 26 -4.65 6.00 3.70
C LYS A 26 -4.11 6.11 5.12
N CYS A 27 -3.49 5.07 5.67
CA CYS A 27 -2.86 5.12 6.98
C CYS A 27 -1.75 6.18 7.02
N ALA A 28 -0.93 6.26 5.99
CA ALA A 28 0.12 7.28 5.93
C ALA A 28 -0.49 8.69 5.93
N ILE A 29 -1.57 8.91 5.19
CA ILE A 29 -2.24 10.21 5.18
C ILE A 29 -2.79 10.54 6.57
N VAL A 30 -3.51 9.61 7.18
CA VAL A 30 -4.21 9.85 8.44
C VAL A 30 -3.22 10.00 9.61
N TYR A 31 -2.23 9.12 9.70
CA TYR A 31 -1.34 9.07 10.87
C TYR A 31 -0.09 9.92 10.73
N ASP A 32 0.39 10.14 9.50
CA ASP A 32 1.60 10.95 9.26
C ASP A 32 1.27 12.38 8.82
N GLY A 33 -0.01 12.68 8.57
CA GLY A 33 -0.43 14.02 8.25
C GLY A 33 -0.08 14.51 6.85
N TYR A 34 0.15 13.59 5.90
CA TYR A 34 0.38 13.99 4.52
C TYR A 34 -0.85 14.73 3.98
N THR A 35 -0.61 15.84 3.28
CA THR A 35 -1.68 16.72 2.83
C THR A 35 -2.14 16.43 1.41
N SER A 36 -1.45 15.53 0.69
CA SER A 36 -1.82 15.18 -0.69
C SER A 36 -1.32 13.79 -1.02
N VAL A 37 -1.90 13.20 -2.06
CA VAL A 37 -1.46 11.91 -2.59
C VAL A 37 -0.04 12.01 -3.13
N SER A 38 0.31 13.12 -3.79
CA SER A 38 1.70 13.35 -4.26
C SER A 38 2.70 13.32 -3.12
N ALA A 39 2.37 13.94 -1.98
CA ALA A 39 3.25 13.96 -0.81
C ALA A 39 3.45 12.56 -0.24
N VAL A 40 2.40 11.75 -0.19
CA VAL A 40 2.50 10.35 0.28
C VAL A 40 3.39 9.54 -0.65
N ILE A 41 3.17 9.64 -1.95
CA ILE A 41 3.96 8.90 -2.95
C ILE A 41 5.44 9.20 -2.76
N LYS A 42 5.78 10.47 -2.66
CA LYS A 42 7.17 10.91 -2.51
C LYS A 42 7.73 10.50 -1.16
N GLY A 43 6.97 10.73 -0.07
CA GLY A 43 7.45 10.49 1.29
C GLY A 43 7.57 9.02 1.64
N MET A 44 6.71 8.16 1.11
CA MET A 44 6.69 6.73 1.40
C MET A 44 7.40 5.89 0.33
N GLY A 45 7.88 6.50 -0.75
CA GLY A 45 8.66 5.80 -1.76
C GLY A 45 7.85 4.95 -2.72
N TYR A 46 6.59 5.27 -2.95
CA TYR A 46 5.80 4.57 -3.96
C TYR A 46 6.29 4.92 -5.36
N VAL A 47 6.49 3.91 -6.20
CA VAL A 47 7.05 4.10 -7.54
C VAL A 47 6.17 3.56 -8.66
N GLY A 48 5.06 2.93 -8.32
CA GLY A 48 4.27 2.13 -9.24
C GLY A 48 3.27 2.87 -10.11
N SER A 49 3.49 4.14 -10.46
CA SER A 49 2.56 4.86 -11.30
C SER A 49 2.45 4.24 -12.71
N THR A 50 1.24 4.17 -13.25
CA THR A 50 0.99 3.65 -14.59
C THR A 50 0.03 4.56 -15.36
N ALA A 51 0.06 4.48 -16.70
CA ALA A 51 -0.84 5.21 -17.56
C ALA A 51 -2.28 4.70 -17.47
N ASN A 52 -2.47 3.44 -17.09
CA ASN A 52 -3.78 2.80 -17.01
C ASN A 52 -4.20 2.59 -15.55
N ARG A 53 -5.52 2.51 -15.34
CA ARG A 53 -6.10 2.17 -14.04
C ARG A 53 -6.79 0.83 -14.16
N SER A 54 -6.42 -0.13 -13.33
CA SER A 54 -7.13 -1.40 -13.31
C SER A 54 -8.49 -1.22 -12.63
N GLN A 55 -9.47 -2.02 -13.02
CA GLN A 55 -10.78 -1.99 -12.35
C GLN A 55 -10.65 -2.40 -10.89
N ASN A 56 -9.77 -3.32 -10.57
CA ASN A 56 -9.49 -3.71 -9.19
C ASN A 56 -9.03 -2.51 -8.36
N ALA A 57 -8.11 -1.70 -8.88
CA ALA A 57 -7.61 -0.52 -8.19
C ALA A 57 -8.69 0.54 -8.02
N VAL A 58 -9.49 0.79 -9.05
CA VAL A 58 -10.60 1.74 -8.96
C VAL A 58 -11.59 1.32 -7.87
N ASN A 59 -11.97 0.05 -7.86
CA ASN A 59 -12.90 -0.48 -6.86
C ASN A 59 -12.31 -0.45 -5.46
N ALA A 60 -11.01 -0.75 -5.31
CA ALA A 60 -10.33 -0.75 -4.03
C ALA A 60 -10.22 0.66 -3.44
N VAL A 61 -9.88 1.64 -4.25
CA VAL A 61 -9.82 3.04 -3.80
C VAL A 61 -11.19 3.50 -3.33
N LYS A 62 -12.24 3.15 -4.06
CA LYS A 62 -13.60 3.47 -3.63
C LYS A 62 -13.91 2.82 -2.28
N TYR A 63 -13.62 1.55 -2.11
CA TYR A 63 -13.91 0.81 -0.89
C TYR A 63 -13.20 1.41 0.32
N ILE A 64 -11.92 1.73 0.18
CA ILE A 64 -11.08 2.21 1.29
C ILE A 64 -11.30 3.71 1.57
N PHE A 65 -11.32 4.54 0.52
CA PHE A 65 -11.34 5.99 0.68
C PHE A 65 -12.75 6.57 0.65
N ASP A 66 -13.58 6.18 -0.32
CA ASP A 66 -14.92 6.76 -0.45
C ASP A 66 -15.89 6.14 0.55
N ASP A 67 -15.85 4.83 0.70
CA ASP A 67 -16.76 4.10 1.58
C ASP A 67 -16.20 3.95 2.99
N ASN A 68 -14.95 4.35 3.22
CA ASN A 68 -14.28 4.35 4.52
C ASN A 68 -14.24 2.96 5.17
N ASN A 69 -14.01 1.92 4.37
CA ASN A 69 -13.87 0.56 4.85
C ASN A 69 -12.40 0.20 5.08
N LEU A 70 -12.15 -0.96 5.67
CA LEU A 70 -10.81 -1.49 5.93
C LEU A 70 -10.65 -2.83 5.25
N ALA A 71 -9.48 -3.09 4.68
CA ALA A 71 -9.11 -4.42 4.21
C ALA A 71 -8.80 -5.33 5.39
N VAL A 72 -8.07 -4.80 6.38
CA VAL A 72 -7.75 -5.50 7.64
C VAL A 72 -7.86 -4.53 8.79
N ARG A 73 -8.04 -5.06 10.03
CA ARG A 73 -8.20 -4.23 11.24
C ARG A 73 -6.84 -3.94 11.89
N HIS A 74 -5.87 -3.55 11.07
CA HIS A 74 -4.54 -3.14 11.52
C HIS A 74 -4.08 -1.97 10.69
N ARG A 75 -3.23 -1.13 11.28
CA ARG A 75 -2.54 -0.12 10.51
C ARG A 75 -1.55 -0.82 9.58
N LEU A 76 -1.40 -0.30 8.37
CA LEU A 76 -0.42 -0.76 7.41
C LEU A 76 0.35 0.46 6.92
N PHE A 77 1.67 0.40 6.95
CA PHE A 77 2.51 1.53 6.51
C PHE A 77 3.52 1.14 5.45
N TYR A 78 4.06 -0.07 5.53
CA TYR A 78 5.14 -0.48 4.65
C TYR A 78 4.84 -1.82 4.02
N MET A 79 5.37 -2.04 2.82
CA MET A 79 5.29 -3.32 2.15
C MET A 79 6.54 -3.57 1.34
N CYS A 80 6.88 -4.85 1.14
CA CYS A 80 7.91 -5.28 0.21
C CYS A 80 7.60 -6.69 -0.26
N THR A 81 8.25 -7.10 -1.36
CA THR A 81 8.11 -8.48 -1.79
C THR A 81 8.85 -9.41 -0.83
N LYS A 82 8.35 -10.64 -0.71
CA LYS A 82 9.03 -11.66 0.09
C LYS A 82 10.43 -11.94 -0.45
N ASP A 83 10.60 -11.93 -1.76
CA ASP A 83 11.91 -12.15 -2.37
C ASP A 83 12.92 -11.10 -1.95
N TYR A 84 12.52 -9.81 -1.96
CA TYR A 84 13.39 -8.73 -1.47
C TYR A 84 13.72 -8.93 0.01
N TYR A 85 12.71 -9.23 0.82
CA TYR A 85 12.88 -9.41 2.27
C TYR A 85 13.88 -10.51 2.57
N ASP A 86 13.72 -11.68 1.91
CA ASP A 86 14.55 -12.85 2.16
C ASP A 86 15.98 -12.68 1.62
N SER A 87 16.15 -11.96 0.52
CA SER A 87 17.45 -11.81 -0.14
C SER A 87 18.26 -10.61 0.36
N THR A 88 17.68 -9.76 1.21
CA THR A 88 18.34 -8.54 1.71
C THR A 88 18.35 -8.54 3.24
N PRO A 89 19.26 -9.30 3.87
CA PRO A 89 19.37 -9.34 5.33
C PRO A 89 19.62 -7.94 5.90
N GLY A 90 18.96 -7.62 7.00
CA GLY A 90 19.08 -6.32 7.64
C GLY A 90 18.30 -5.20 6.93
N ASN A 91 17.38 -5.54 6.03
CA ASN A 91 16.57 -4.52 5.35
C ASN A 91 15.70 -3.76 6.35
N PHE A 92 15.25 -2.55 5.93
CA PHE A 92 14.43 -1.69 6.77
C PHE A 92 13.19 -2.42 7.30
N HIS A 93 12.52 -3.19 6.45
CA HIS A 93 11.26 -3.85 6.82
C HIS A 93 11.44 -4.85 7.96
N SER A 94 12.63 -5.44 8.09
CA SER A 94 12.92 -6.37 9.18
C SER A 94 12.90 -5.71 10.55
N THR A 95 12.98 -4.39 10.62
CA THR A 95 12.90 -3.62 11.86
C THR A 95 11.47 -3.22 12.22
N GLN A 96 10.52 -3.50 11.36
CA GLN A 96 9.13 -3.08 11.53
C GLN A 96 8.26 -4.24 12.00
N ASN A 97 7.00 -3.95 12.29
CA ASN A 97 6.07 -4.92 12.86
C ASN A 97 5.31 -5.66 11.76
N PHE A 98 5.68 -6.91 11.49
CA PHE A 98 5.02 -7.71 10.45
C PHE A 98 3.55 -7.96 10.80
N ILE A 99 2.66 -7.68 9.86
CA ILE A 99 1.21 -7.87 10.05
C ILE A 99 0.70 -9.05 9.24
N LEU A 100 0.93 -9.07 7.92
CA LEU A 100 0.42 -10.15 7.08
C LEU A 100 1.23 -10.29 5.80
N GLN A 101 1.08 -11.45 5.18
CA GLN A 101 1.55 -11.71 3.82
C GLN A 101 0.34 -11.96 2.94
N TYR A 102 0.29 -11.30 1.79
CA TYR A 102 -0.68 -11.59 0.76
C TYR A 102 0.06 -11.87 -0.55
N GLU A 103 -0.11 -13.08 -1.09
CA GLU A 103 0.67 -13.56 -2.22
C GLU A 103 2.17 -13.39 -1.93
N ASN A 104 2.92 -12.71 -2.79
CA ASN A 104 4.36 -12.51 -2.60
C ASN A 104 4.71 -11.16 -1.95
N VAL A 105 3.77 -10.54 -1.25
CA VAL A 105 3.97 -9.22 -0.64
C VAL A 105 3.75 -9.29 0.86
N LEU A 106 4.71 -8.76 1.62
CA LEU A 106 4.65 -8.66 3.08
C LEU A 106 4.24 -7.23 3.45
N PHE A 107 3.33 -7.12 4.41
CA PHE A 107 2.81 -5.84 4.89
C PHE A 107 3.16 -5.66 6.36
N PHE A 108 3.55 -4.44 6.70
CA PHE A 108 4.06 -4.11 8.04
C PHE A 108 3.39 -2.87 8.59
N ASP A 109 3.15 -2.89 9.91
CA ASP A 109 2.94 -1.68 10.70
C ASP A 109 4.31 -1.21 11.20
N ARG A 110 4.37 0.03 11.66
CA ARG A 110 5.57 0.56 12.31
C ARG A 110 5.46 0.37 13.82
N TRP A 111 6.57 0.44 14.47
CA TRP A 111 6.62 0.41 15.93
C TRP A 111 6.12 1.70 16.56
#